data_a34c0142347f9c4bc0b601a202da7e69
#
_entry.id   a34c0142347f9c4bc0b601a202da7e69
#
_cell.length_a   1.000
_cell.length_b   1.000
_cell.length_c   1.000
_cell.angle_alpha   90.00
_cell.angle_beta   90.00
_cell.angle_gamma   90.00
#
_symmetry.space_group_name_H-M   'P 1'
#
loop_
_entity.id
_entity.type
_entity.pdbx_description
1 polymer ?
#
loop_
_entity_poly.entity_id
_entity_poly.type
_entity_poly.pdbx_seq_one_letter_code
_entity_poly.pdbx_strand_id
1 'polypeptide(L)'
;MNGHQRWYCKECGHIFVRRYALSDEVLYTDYLFGKQTIQQLAVSYHLSARQIQRRLHHVENQGICHSDHRPVAIQMDATYWTTNNGLLVIKDAHRGDVLWRKFLNRKETVADYMEGIYDLCSKGYTVIGAVADG
;
A
#
# COMPACT_ATOMS: atom_id res chain seq x y z
N MET A 1 28.42 4.34 18.79
CA MET A 1 27.77 5.26 19.76
C MET A 1 26.74 6.08 19.00
N ASN A 2 25.47 5.86 19.24
CA ASN A 2 24.39 6.67 18.63
C ASN A 2 24.21 7.93 19.48
N GLY A 3 25.00 8.97 19.22
CA GLY A 3 24.94 10.24 19.92
C GLY A 3 23.70 11.02 19.51
N HIS A 4 22.58 10.78 20.18
CA HIS A 4 21.45 11.70 20.08
C HIS A 4 21.79 12.98 20.81
N GLN A 5 21.80 14.11 20.09
CA GLN A 5 21.98 15.42 20.71
C GLN A 5 20.83 15.67 21.68
N ARG A 6 21.17 15.88 22.94
CA ARG A 6 20.22 16.23 24.01
C ARG A 6 20.20 17.73 24.18
N TRP A 7 19.01 18.27 24.30
CA TRP A 7 18.79 19.68 24.57
C TRP A 7 18.33 19.83 26.01
N TYR A 8 18.87 20.83 26.68
CA TYR A 8 18.53 21.18 28.06
C TYR A 8 17.76 22.49 28.08
N CYS A 9 16.56 22.50 28.67
CA CYS A 9 15.83 23.73 28.88
C CYS A 9 16.38 24.45 30.12
N LYS A 10 16.88 25.68 29.93
CA LYS A 10 17.47 26.46 31.03
C LYS A 10 16.44 26.97 32.04
N GLU A 11 15.16 27.06 31.64
CA GLU A 11 14.09 27.58 32.49
C GLU A 11 13.47 26.52 33.38
N CYS A 12 13.20 25.34 32.86
CA CYS A 12 12.52 24.27 33.59
C CYS A 12 13.39 23.05 33.91
N GLY A 13 14.67 23.05 33.49
CA GLY A 13 15.60 21.95 33.72
C GLY A 13 15.30 20.66 32.94
N HIS A 14 14.28 20.67 32.06
CA HIS A 14 13.91 19.49 31.31
C HIS A 14 14.92 19.16 30.20
N ILE A 15 15.28 17.89 30.08
CA ILE A 15 16.13 17.37 29.00
C ILE A 15 15.25 16.75 27.95
N PHE A 16 15.34 17.22 26.70
CA PHE A 16 14.63 16.65 25.58
C PHE A 16 15.55 16.36 24.41
N VAL A 17 15.17 15.36 23.63
CA VAL A 17 15.82 15.00 22.38
C VAL A 17 14.92 15.47 21.25
N ARG A 18 15.43 16.33 20.38
CA ARG A 18 14.69 16.73 19.18
C ARG A 18 14.66 15.52 18.25
N ARG A 19 13.61 14.73 18.36
CA ARG A 19 13.32 13.70 17.38
C ARG A 19 12.64 14.40 16.21
N TYR A 20 13.29 14.46 15.07
CA TYR A 20 12.55 14.62 13.83
C TYR A 20 11.70 13.36 13.72
N ALA A 21 10.43 13.48 14.04
CA ALA A 21 9.51 12.40 13.88
C ALA A 21 9.27 12.21 12.39
N LEU A 22 10.08 11.35 11.77
CA LEU A 22 9.72 10.81 10.46
C LEU A 22 8.34 10.18 10.61
N SER A 23 7.35 10.66 9.88
CA SER A 23 6.03 10.05 9.92
C SER A 23 6.06 8.72 9.17
N ASP A 24 5.28 7.75 9.62
CA ASP A 24 5.21 6.44 8.97
C ASP A 24 4.54 6.55 7.61
N GLU A 25 3.65 7.54 7.41
CA GLU A 25 2.99 7.85 6.13
C GLU A 25 4.00 8.36 5.08
N VAL A 26 4.92 9.25 5.47
CA VAL A 26 5.99 9.73 4.56
C VAL A 26 6.88 8.57 4.15
N LEU A 27 7.28 7.74 5.10
CA LEU A 27 8.08 6.56 4.82
C LEU A 27 7.37 5.58 3.87
N TYR A 28 6.06 5.39 4.07
CA TYR A 28 5.23 4.53 3.24
C TYR A 28 5.06 5.10 1.82
N THR A 29 4.91 6.42 1.70
CA THR A 29 4.83 7.11 0.41
C THR A 29 6.12 6.94 -0.37
N ASP A 30 7.28 7.11 0.25
CA ASP A 30 8.58 6.91 -0.39
C ASP A 30 8.80 5.45 -0.81
N TYR A 31 8.32 4.51 0.00
CA TYR A 31 8.39 3.08 -0.33
C TYR A 31 7.54 2.74 -1.55
N LEU A 32 6.26 3.17 -1.58
CA LEU A 32 5.33 2.80 -2.65
C LEU A 32 5.51 3.65 -3.91
N PHE A 33 5.44 4.96 -3.78
CA PHE A 33 5.44 5.88 -4.92
C PHE A 33 6.85 6.29 -5.33
N GLY A 34 7.76 6.44 -4.38
CA GLY A 34 9.17 6.66 -4.63
C GLY A 34 9.90 5.41 -5.12
N LYS A 35 9.26 4.23 -5.09
CA LYS A 35 9.82 2.93 -5.49
C LYS A 35 11.17 2.63 -4.84
N GLN A 36 11.39 3.14 -3.63
CA GLN A 36 12.63 2.94 -2.89
C GLN A 36 12.64 1.59 -2.20
N THR A 37 13.80 0.93 -2.22
CA THR A 37 13.99 -0.31 -1.47
C THR A 37 14.14 -0.02 0.02
N ILE A 38 13.91 -1.05 0.86
CA ILE A 38 14.12 -0.95 2.32
C ILE A 38 15.55 -0.51 2.65
N GLN A 39 16.55 -0.99 1.90
CA GLN A 39 17.94 -0.59 2.07
C GLN A 39 18.18 0.88 1.75
N GLN A 40 17.61 1.38 0.65
CA GLN A 40 17.70 2.80 0.29
C GLN A 40 17.05 3.69 1.35
N LEU A 41 15.86 3.34 1.82
CA LEU A 41 15.18 4.04 2.90
C LEU A 41 16.00 4.00 4.21
N ALA A 42 16.61 2.85 4.54
CA ALA A 42 17.45 2.71 5.71
C ALA A 42 18.65 3.68 5.67
N VAL A 43 19.29 3.84 4.51
CA VAL A 43 20.37 4.80 4.30
C VAL A 43 19.86 6.23 4.37
N SER A 44 18.79 6.55 3.64
CA SER A 44 18.24 7.93 3.54
C SER A 44 17.76 8.45 4.90
N TYR A 45 17.14 7.60 5.70
CA TYR A 45 16.59 7.99 7.00
C TYR A 45 17.47 7.65 8.20
N HIS A 46 18.67 7.12 7.97
CA HIS A 46 19.61 6.70 9.03
C HIS A 46 18.97 5.73 10.04
N LEU A 47 18.16 4.81 9.55
CA LEU A 47 17.48 3.78 10.32
C LEU A 47 17.96 2.39 9.89
N SER A 48 17.83 1.38 10.76
CA SER A 48 18.09 0.00 10.34
C SER A 48 16.96 -0.53 9.44
N ALA A 49 17.27 -1.46 8.54
CA ALA A 49 16.27 -2.11 7.67
C ALA A 49 15.09 -2.69 8.48
N ARG A 50 15.39 -3.27 9.66
CA ARG A 50 14.36 -3.81 10.57
C ARG A 50 13.44 -2.72 11.14
N GLN A 51 13.99 -1.53 11.44
CA GLN A 51 13.16 -0.39 11.88
C GLN A 51 12.26 0.11 10.76
N ILE A 52 12.77 0.19 9.52
CA ILE A 52 11.97 0.55 8.34
C ILE A 52 10.83 -0.45 8.17
N GLN A 53 11.12 -1.76 8.14
CA GLN A 53 10.10 -2.79 8.01
C GLN A 53 9.02 -2.68 9.09
N ARG A 54 9.41 -2.55 10.36
CA ARG A 54 8.48 -2.42 11.46
C ARG A 54 7.57 -1.20 11.31
N ARG A 55 8.11 -0.07 10.86
CA ARG A 55 7.35 1.17 10.66
C ARG A 55 6.37 1.05 9.48
N LEU A 56 6.80 0.43 8.38
CA LEU A 56 5.91 0.16 7.23
C LEU A 56 4.73 -0.75 7.61
N HIS A 57 4.95 -1.70 8.54
CA HIS A 57 3.87 -2.55 9.06
C HIS A 57 2.88 -1.83 9.99
N HIS A 58 3.28 -0.69 10.57
CA HIS A 58 2.40 0.11 11.43
C HIS A 58 1.48 1.05 10.64
N VAL A 59 1.77 1.29 9.36
CA VAL A 59 0.86 2.10 8.53
C VAL A 59 -0.42 1.32 8.35
N GLU A 60 -1.51 1.85 8.87
CA GLU A 60 -2.82 1.27 8.67
C GLU A 60 -3.16 1.30 7.18
N ASN A 61 -3.34 0.13 6.60
CA ASN A 61 -3.91 0.01 5.27
C ASN A 61 -5.34 0.56 5.32
N GLN A 62 -5.54 1.78 4.85
CA GLN A 62 -6.87 2.26 4.55
C GLN A 62 -7.48 1.27 3.57
N GLY A 63 -8.57 0.63 3.98
CA GLY A 63 -9.28 -0.31 3.13
C GLY A 63 -9.69 0.34 1.81
N ILE A 64 -10.03 -0.47 0.82
CA ILE A 64 -10.52 0.03 -0.47
C ILE A 64 -11.76 0.89 -0.21
N CYS A 65 -11.67 2.20 -0.43
CA CYS A 65 -12.79 3.11 -0.32
C CYS A 65 -13.60 3.09 -1.62
N HIS A 66 -14.85 2.66 -1.54
CA HIS A 66 -15.81 2.74 -2.64
C HIS A 66 -16.65 4.02 -2.51
N SER A 67 -16.05 5.17 -2.79
CA SER A 67 -16.72 6.47 -2.65
C SER A 67 -17.45 6.94 -3.90
N ASP A 68 -17.14 6.38 -5.06
CA ASP A 68 -17.63 6.85 -6.36
C ASP A 68 -18.44 5.76 -7.06
N HIS A 69 -19.77 5.91 -7.08
CA HIS A 69 -20.68 5.06 -7.88
C HIS A 69 -20.72 5.54 -9.35
N ARG A 70 -19.60 5.44 -10.05
CA ARG A 70 -19.46 5.94 -11.42
C ARG A 70 -19.27 4.80 -12.43
N PRO A 71 -19.50 5.09 -13.74
CA PRO A 71 -19.06 4.17 -14.77
C PRO A 71 -17.54 4.01 -14.75
N VAL A 72 -17.05 2.77 -14.81
CA VAL A 72 -15.63 2.45 -14.79
C VAL A 72 -15.27 1.46 -15.88
N ALA A 73 -14.16 1.72 -16.57
CA ALA A 73 -13.45 0.70 -17.32
C ALA A 73 -12.47 0.03 -16.35
N ILE A 74 -12.47 -1.28 -16.27
CA ILE A 74 -11.66 -2.04 -15.34
C ILE A 74 -10.50 -2.73 -16.04
N GLN A 75 -9.37 -2.78 -15.36
CA GLN A 75 -8.24 -3.63 -15.70
C GLN A 75 -8.10 -4.70 -14.63
N MET A 76 -8.00 -5.94 -15.07
CA MET A 76 -7.87 -7.11 -14.21
C MET A 76 -6.51 -7.74 -14.42
N ASP A 77 -5.81 -8.01 -13.33
CA ASP A 77 -4.47 -8.61 -13.35
C ASP A 77 -4.28 -9.53 -12.16
N ALA A 78 -3.57 -10.65 -12.37
CA ALA A 78 -3.20 -11.59 -11.33
C ALA A 78 -1.69 -11.71 -11.22
N THR A 79 -1.16 -11.44 -10.04
CA THR A 79 0.27 -11.54 -9.75
C THR A 79 0.52 -12.70 -8.80
N TYR A 80 1.49 -13.56 -9.12
CA TYR A 80 1.87 -14.73 -8.33
C TYR A 80 3.27 -14.57 -7.74
N TRP A 81 3.42 -14.88 -6.45
CA TRP A 81 4.73 -14.95 -5.77
C TRP A 81 5.18 -16.39 -5.50
N THR A 82 4.28 -17.36 -5.68
CA THR A 82 4.60 -18.79 -5.72
C THR A 82 3.71 -19.46 -6.76
N THR A 83 3.91 -20.76 -7.00
CA THR A 83 3.13 -21.53 -8.00
C THR A 83 1.62 -21.44 -7.77
N ASN A 84 1.18 -21.35 -6.51
CA ASN A 84 -0.24 -21.39 -6.14
C ASN A 84 -0.72 -20.19 -5.34
N ASN A 85 0.17 -19.28 -4.92
CA ASN A 85 -0.25 -18.12 -4.13
C ASN A 85 -0.09 -16.85 -4.95
N GLY A 86 -1.17 -16.14 -5.09
CA GLY A 86 -1.25 -14.91 -5.88
C GLY A 86 -2.26 -13.92 -5.34
N LEU A 87 -2.33 -12.81 -6.02
CA LEU A 87 -3.26 -11.73 -5.78
C LEU A 87 -3.92 -11.35 -7.09
N LEU A 88 -5.24 -11.49 -7.16
CA LEU A 88 -6.06 -10.95 -8.23
C LEU A 88 -6.50 -9.54 -7.85
N VAL A 89 -6.29 -8.60 -8.75
CA VAL A 89 -6.60 -7.18 -8.54
C VAL A 89 -7.46 -6.68 -9.68
N ILE A 90 -8.50 -5.93 -9.36
CA ILE A 90 -9.29 -5.16 -10.32
C ILE A 90 -9.03 -3.68 -10.04
N LYS A 91 -8.56 -2.98 -11.06
CA LYS A 91 -8.23 -1.55 -11.02
C LYS A 91 -9.13 -0.77 -11.95
N ASP A 92 -9.35 0.49 -11.61
CA ASP A 92 -9.83 1.46 -12.58
C ASP A 92 -8.76 1.68 -13.65
N ALA A 93 -9.06 1.36 -14.90
CA ALA A 93 -8.12 1.49 -16.02
C ALA A 93 -7.70 2.94 -16.29
N HIS A 94 -8.51 3.93 -15.88
CA HIS A 94 -8.25 5.33 -16.11
C HIS A 94 -7.49 5.99 -14.94
N ARG A 95 -7.91 5.71 -13.70
CA ARG A 95 -7.32 6.31 -12.49
C ARG A 95 -6.20 5.46 -11.87
N GLY A 96 -6.17 4.17 -12.16
CA GLY A 96 -5.23 3.23 -11.55
C GLY A 96 -5.60 2.80 -10.12
N ASP A 97 -6.73 3.27 -9.60
CA ASP A 97 -7.19 2.93 -8.26
C ASP A 97 -7.56 1.45 -8.17
N VAL A 98 -7.15 0.79 -7.10
CA VAL A 98 -7.58 -0.59 -6.81
C VAL A 98 -9.01 -0.55 -6.31
N LEU A 99 -9.90 -1.19 -7.06
CA LEU A 99 -11.33 -1.27 -6.75
C LEU A 99 -11.70 -2.55 -6.01
N TRP A 100 -10.98 -3.64 -6.29
CA TRP A 100 -11.23 -4.95 -5.68
C TRP A 100 -9.96 -5.80 -5.69
N ARG A 101 -9.83 -6.71 -4.73
CA ARG A 101 -8.72 -7.65 -4.63
C ARG A 101 -9.14 -8.96 -3.99
N LYS A 102 -8.49 -10.05 -4.40
CA LYS A 102 -8.66 -11.37 -3.81
C LYS A 102 -7.33 -12.11 -3.74
N PHE A 103 -7.01 -12.67 -2.58
CA PHE A 103 -5.88 -13.58 -2.46
C PHE A 103 -6.25 -14.93 -3.06
N LEU A 104 -5.35 -15.47 -3.87
CA LEU A 104 -5.50 -16.76 -4.53
C LEU A 104 -4.56 -17.78 -3.89
N ASN A 105 -5.05 -18.98 -3.68
CA ASN A 105 -4.28 -20.15 -3.25
C ASN A 105 -4.13 -21.19 -4.39
N ARG A 106 -4.48 -20.81 -5.60
CA ARG A 106 -4.42 -21.58 -6.85
C ARG A 106 -4.33 -20.60 -8.01
N LYS A 107 -4.17 -21.12 -9.23
CA LYS A 107 -4.31 -20.28 -10.42
C LYS A 107 -5.70 -19.69 -10.51
N GLU A 108 -5.78 -18.47 -11.01
CA GLU A 108 -7.04 -17.75 -11.24
C GLU A 108 -7.93 -18.51 -12.22
N THR A 109 -9.20 -18.34 -12.05
CA THR A 109 -10.23 -18.88 -12.94
C THR A 109 -11.18 -17.77 -13.39
N VAL A 110 -11.90 -17.99 -14.46
CA VAL A 110 -12.95 -17.06 -14.91
C VAL A 110 -13.94 -16.73 -13.77
N ALA A 111 -14.25 -17.69 -12.92
CA ALA A 111 -15.12 -17.48 -11.76
C ALA A 111 -14.58 -16.45 -10.77
N ASP A 112 -13.26 -16.39 -10.56
CA ASP A 112 -12.63 -15.40 -9.67
C ASP A 112 -12.78 -13.97 -10.22
N TYR A 113 -12.63 -13.80 -11.53
CA TYR A 113 -12.85 -12.53 -12.21
C TYR A 113 -14.30 -12.08 -12.14
N MET A 114 -15.23 -13.02 -12.41
CA MET A 114 -16.67 -12.75 -12.33
C MET A 114 -17.12 -12.38 -10.93
N GLU A 115 -16.59 -13.03 -9.90
CA GLU A 115 -16.85 -12.69 -8.49
C GLU A 115 -16.48 -11.23 -8.21
N GLY A 116 -15.29 -10.78 -8.65
CA GLY A 116 -14.87 -9.40 -8.49
C GLY A 116 -15.77 -8.40 -9.22
N ILE A 117 -16.18 -8.71 -10.44
CA ILE A 117 -17.09 -7.86 -11.22
C ILE A 117 -18.46 -7.77 -10.53
N TYR A 118 -19.03 -8.88 -10.08
CA TYR A 118 -20.31 -8.89 -9.37
C TYR A 118 -20.23 -8.09 -8.06
N ASP A 119 -19.14 -8.23 -7.31
CA ASP A 119 -18.96 -7.48 -6.08
C ASP A 119 -18.89 -5.96 -6.36
N LEU A 120 -18.19 -5.54 -7.41
CA LEU A 120 -18.15 -4.13 -7.83
C LEU A 120 -19.53 -3.62 -8.24
N CYS A 121 -20.28 -4.38 -9.03
CA CYS A 121 -21.65 -4.02 -9.44
C CYS A 121 -22.56 -3.91 -8.21
N SER A 122 -22.45 -4.82 -7.24
CA SER A 122 -23.22 -4.79 -5.99
C SER A 122 -22.92 -3.54 -5.14
N LYS A 123 -21.71 -3.00 -5.25
CA LYS A 123 -21.26 -1.76 -4.62
C LYS A 123 -21.61 -0.50 -5.41
N GLY A 124 -22.38 -0.63 -6.48
CA GLY A 124 -22.91 0.49 -7.26
C GLY A 124 -22.04 0.97 -8.43
N TYR A 125 -20.95 0.26 -8.76
CA TYR A 125 -20.18 0.58 -9.96
C TYR A 125 -20.89 0.05 -11.21
N THR A 126 -20.84 0.85 -12.29
CA THR A 126 -21.26 0.40 -13.63
C THR A 126 -20.00 0.08 -14.44
N VAL A 127 -19.75 -1.20 -14.69
CA VAL A 127 -18.60 -1.62 -15.51
C VAL A 127 -18.95 -1.42 -16.98
N ILE A 128 -18.25 -0.50 -17.66
CA ILE A 128 -18.45 -0.16 -19.09
C ILE A 128 -17.45 -0.85 -20.01
N GLY A 129 -16.41 -1.43 -19.48
CA GLY A 129 -15.40 -2.16 -20.23
C GLY A 129 -14.46 -2.89 -19.30
N ALA A 130 -13.89 -3.99 -19.78
CA ALA A 130 -12.93 -4.79 -19.02
C ALA A 130 -11.76 -5.20 -19.91
N VAL A 131 -10.54 -5.10 -19.38
CA VAL A 131 -9.31 -5.59 -19.98
C VAL A 131 -8.68 -6.57 -19.00
N ALA A 132 -8.38 -7.76 -19.46
CA ALA A 132 -7.59 -8.74 -18.73
C ALA A 132 -6.33 -9.04 -19.53
N ASP A 133 -5.18 -9.06 -18.85
CA ASP A 133 -3.95 -9.58 -19.42
C ASP A 133 -3.96 -11.09 -19.18
N GLY A 134 -4.02 -11.84 -20.27
CA GLY A 134 -4.15 -13.29 -20.29
C GLY A 134 -2.95 -13.99 -20.88
#